data_1c9689de98d7896b63a00681dabcd70c
#
_entry.id   1c9689de98d7896b63a00681dabcd70c
#
_cell.length_a   1.000
_cell.length_b   1.000
_cell.length_c   1.000
_cell.angle_alpha   90.00
_cell.angle_beta   90.00
_cell.angle_gamma   90.00
#
_symmetry.space_group_name_H-M   'P 1'
#
loop_
_entity.id
_entity.type
_entity.pdbx_description
1 polymer ?
#
loop_
_entity_poly.entity_id
_entity_poly.type
_entity_poly.pdbx_seq_one_letter_code
_entity_poly.pdbx_strand_id
1 'polypeptide(L)'
;DWSSDVCSSDLKKLVALSSAIIIGSMSLIGCSNKADNTNNSGAKETIKVGMVADTGGINDESFNQSAWEGLQEAEKELGIEIKVIESRQASEYLGNIETLVDDGMNLIIGVGYTMADDIKTQAENYPDVNFALIDETYDEIPSNVTPIVFKANEAAYLTGLIAGKMTKTNQVGFIGGMDNPVINQFEYGYTAGVKEANAKAQVKAQYAGTFSDAAKGKSIANQMYANNSDIIFAAAGGTGVGSIESAKEQNKYIIGADKDQSSLAPENVLTSALKKVNVGVLETVKAFKNGDKIGGEERVYGLKEDGVGIPESTKNLVPQDVLDYVNTMAEKVKNGEIEVPDRKSVV
;
A
#
# COMPACT_ATOMS: atom_id res chain seq x y z
N ASP A 1 -53.40 -23.67 -22.29
CA ASP A 1 -54.81 -23.83 -21.84
C ASP A 1 -54.93 -23.99 -20.35
N TRP A 2 -55.79 -23.15 -19.85
CA TRP A 2 -56.43 -23.07 -18.55
C TRP A 2 -55.63 -22.32 -17.50
N SER A 3 -55.88 -21.07 -17.34
CA SER A 3 -57.05 -20.26 -16.86
C SER A 3 -57.30 -20.42 -15.37
N SER A 4 -57.20 -19.26 -14.74
CA SER A 4 -58.20 -18.56 -13.92
C SER A 4 -58.46 -19.19 -12.54
N ASP A 5 -58.76 -18.53 -11.50
CA ASP A 5 -59.33 -17.25 -11.17
C ASP A 5 -59.31 -17.07 -9.65
N VAL A 6 -59.10 -15.82 -9.17
CA VAL A 6 -60.09 -15.01 -8.39
C VAL A 6 -60.45 -15.48 -6.95
N CYS A 7 -60.27 -14.64 -6.02
CA CYS A 7 -61.16 -13.88 -5.13
C CYS A 7 -60.47 -13.60 -3.78
N SER A 8 -60.20 -12.36 -3.41
CA SER A 8 -61.08 -11.31 -2.93
C SER A 8 -61.82 -11.63 -1.62
N SER A 9 -61.62 -10.72 -0.76
CA SER A 9 -62.55 -10.09 0.21
C SER A 9 -62.16 -10.24 1.68
N ASP A 10 -61.89 -9.08 2.23
CA ASP A 10 -62.62 -8.38 3.28
C ASP A 10 -62.70 -9.06 4.67
N LEU A 11 -62.20 -8.40 5.67
CA LEU A 11 -63.10 -7.91 6.71
C LEU A 11 -62.42 -6.83 7.58
N LYS A 12 -63.12 -5.71 7.62
CA LYS A 12 -62.94 -4.56 8.48
C LYS A 12 -63.45 -4.84 9.89
N LYS A 13 -62.92 -4.02 10.83
CA LYS A 13 -63.53 -3.55 12.08
C LYS A 13 -63.37 -4.43 13.31
N LEU A 14 -62.73 -3.83 14.33
CA LEU A 14 -63.45 -3.38 15.52
C LEU A 14 -62.58 -2.51 16.43
N VAL A 15 -63.11 -1.36 16.69
CA VAL A 15 -62.88 -0.28 17.60
C VAL A 15 -63.21 -0.69 19.05
N ALA A 16 -62.47 -0.15 20.04
CA ALA A 16 -62.99 0.43 21.30
C ALA A 16 -61.78 0.70 22.23
N LEU A 17 -61.40 1.91 22.46
CA LEU A 17 -61.79 2.85 23.54
C LEU A 17 -61.66 2.29 24.97
N SER A 18 -60.71 2.82 25.72
CA SER A 18 -60.97 3.29 27.07
C SER A 18 -59.92 4.27 27.56
N SER A 19 -60.37 5.49 27.79
CA SER A 19 -59.70 6.62 28.45
C SER A 19 -59.74 6.41 29.96
N ALA A 20 -58.69 6.78 30.67
CA ALA A 20 -58.77 7.19 32.06
C ALA A 20 -57.73 8.26 32.39
N ILE A 21 -58.21 9.43 32.63
CA ILE A 21 -57.57 10.65 33.15
C ILE A 21 -57.44 10.50 34.67
N ILE A 22 -56.24 10.79 35.22
CA ILE A 22 -56.15 11.25 36.61
C ILE A 22 -55.19 12.44 36.65
N ILE A 23 -55.76 13.56 37.06
CA ILE A 23 -55.15 14.86 37.35
C ILE A 23 -54.86 14.97 38.85
N GLY A 24 -53.76 15.63 39.19
CA GLY A 24 -53.54 16.27 40.51
C GLY A 24 -52.24 15.83 41.20
N SER A 25 -51.24 16.62 41.44
CA SER A 25 -51.26 17.80 42.29
C SER A 25 -49.92 18.54 42.16
N MET A 26 -49.95 19.83 42.08
CA MET A 26 -48.82 20.77 42.28
C MET A 26 -48.28 20.71 43.71
N SER A 27 -46.99 20.74 43.85
CA SER A 27 -46.32 21.29 45.02
C SER A 27 -45.05 22.02 44.58
N LEU A 28 -45.09 23.33 44.65
CA LEU A 28 -43.99 24.27 44.56
C LEU A 28 -43.25 24.26 45.89
N ILE A 29 -41.94 24.00 45.92
CA ILE A 29 -41.05 24.50 46.95
C ILE A 29 -39.59 24.57 46.39
N GLY A 30 -39.02 25.75 46.34
CA GLY A 30 -37.71 26.09 46.85
C GLY A 30 -36.52 26.05 45.90
N CYS A 31 -36.12 27.26 45.49
CA CYS A 31 -34.80 27.57 44.95
C CYS A 31 -33.66 27.09 45.84
N SER A 32 -32.68 26.38 45.23
CA SER A 32 -31.30 26.41 45.71
C SER A 32 -30.38 26.23 44.52
N ASN A 33 -29.65 27.29 44.20
CA ASN A 33 -28.56 27.30 43.25
C ASN A 33 -27.48 26.28 43.66
N LYS A 34 -27.31 25.24 42.88
CA LYS A 34 -26.03 24.56 42.72
C LYS A 34 -25.79 24.39 41.24
N ALA A 35 -24.78 25.06 40.76
CA ALA A 35 -24.21 24.82 39.44
C ALA A 35 -23.68 23.37 39.43
N ASP A 36 -24.46 22.42 38.94
CA ASP A 36 -23.95 21.14 38.54
C ASP A 36 -23.26 21.33 37.19
N ASN A 37 -21.95 21.30 37.31
CA ASN A 37 -21.04 21.16 36.22
C ASN A 37 -21.34 19.79 35.57
N THR A 38 -22.26 19.76 34.63
CA THR A 38 -22.41 18.62 33.71
C THR A 38 -21.13 18.57 32.88
N ASN A 39 -20.20 17.76 33.33
CA ASN A 39 -19.17 17.24 32.50
C ASN A 39 -19.89 16.56 31.31
N ASN A 40 -20.06 17.30 30.24
CA ASN A 40 -20.31 16.79 28.93
C ASN A 40 -18.99 16.12 28.51
N SER A 41 -18.75 14.89 28.96
CA SER A 41 -17.78 14.01 28.36
C SER A 41 -18.35 13.71 26.96
N GLY A 42 -18.09 14.63 26.03
CA GLY A 42 -18.31 14.37 24.62
C GLY A 42 -17.65 13.03 24.30
N ALA A 43 -18.43 12.07 23.91
CA ALA A 43 -17.93 10.85 23.32
C ALA A 43 -16.95 11.30 22.23
N LYS A 44 -15.66 10.99 22.42
CA LYS A 44 -14.64 11.32 21.42
C LYS A 44 -15.06 10.56 20.16
N GLU A 45 -15.43 11.29 19.14
CA GLU A 45 -15.91 10.72 17.87
C GLU A 45 -14.86 9.72 17.37
N THR A 46 -15.27 8.50 17.08
CA THR A 46 -14.35 7.46 16.63
C THR A 46 -13.85 7.85 15.25
N ILE A 47 -12.54 7.96 15.11
CA ILE A 47 -11.90 8.24 13.83
C ILE A 47 -12.12 7.04 12.90
N LYS A 48 -12.54 7.34 11.67
CA LYS A 48 -12.79 6.36 10.62
C LYS A 48 -11.80 6.56 9.47
N VAL A 49 -11.14 5.50 9.05
CA VAL A 49 -10.17 5.52 7.96
C VAL A 49 -10.55 4.53 6.88
N GLY A 50 -10.72 5.02 5.67
CA GLY A 50 -11.00 4.22 4.48
C GLY A 50 -9.75 3.98 3.63
N MET A 51 -9.71 2.87 2.92
CA MET A 51 -8.66 2.58 1.93
C MET A 51 -9.29 2.07 0.64
N VAL A 52 -8.85 2.57 -0.49
CA VAL A 52 -9.15 2.02 -1.82
C VAL A 52 -7.90 1.33 -2.34
N ALA A 53 -7.98 0.02 -2.53
CA ALA A 53 -6.93 -0.76 -3.17
C ALA A 53 -7.08 -0.72 -4.70
N ASP A 54 -5.95 -0.77 -5.40
CA ASP A 54 -5.94 -0.84 -6.85
C ASP A 54 -6.34 -2.23 -7.37
N THR A 55 -6.20 -2.46 -8.67
CA THR A 55 -6.60 -3.72 -9.34
C THR A 55 -5.76 -4.94 -8.94
N GLY A 56 -4.71 -4.76 -8.14
CA GLY A 56 -3.92 -5.86 -7.56
C GLY A 56 -4.64 -6.55 -6.40
N GLY A 57 -5.52 -5.82 -5.68
CA GLY A 57 -6.23 -6.33 -4.51
C GLY A 57 -5.33 -6.52 -3.30
N ILE A 58 -5.94 -6.65 -2.11
CA ILE A 58 -5.22 -6.71 -0.82
C ILE A 58 -4.47 -8.03 -0.55
N ASN A 59 -4.52 -8.99 -1.46
CA ASN A 59 -3.84 -10.28 -1.35
C ASN A 59 -2.75 -10.46 -2.43
N ASP A 60 -2.12 -9.37 -2.85
CA ASP A 60 -1.10 -9.35 -3.91
C ASP A 60 0.29 -9.83 -3.46
N GLU A 61 0.43 -10.21 -2.17
CA GLU A 61 1.70 -10.55 -1.51
C GLU A 61 2.79 -9.47 -1.65
N SER A 62 2.37 -8.20 -1.86
CA SER A 62 3.25 -7.08 -2.19
C SER A 62 2.68 -5.74 -1.70
N PHE A 63 2.39 -4.82 -2.59
CA PHE A 63 2.10 -3.41 -2.39
C PHE A 63 0.77 -3.13 -1.66
N ASN A 64 -0.36 -3.61 -2.21
CA ASN A 64 -1.68 -3.39 -1.61
C ASN A 64 -1.81 -4.12 -0.27
N GLN A 65 -1.29 -5.35 -0.17
CA GLN A 65 -1.28 -6.08 1.08
C GLN A 65 -0.49 -5.34 2.15
N SER A 66 0.68 -4.78 1.81
CA SER A 66 1.47 -3.97 2.74
C SER A 66 0.69 -2.75 3.25
N ALA A 67 -0.02 -2.03 2.37
CA ALA A 67 -0.86 -0.90 2.77
C ALA A 67 -1.99 -1.33 3.73
N TRP A 68 -2.66 -2.43 3.40
CA TRP A 68 -3.73 -2.98 4.23
C TRP A 68 -3.24 -3.44 5.60
N GLU A 69 -2.10 -4.11 5.68
CA GLU A 69 -1.47 -4.51 6.95
C GLU A 69 -1.17 -3.28 7.83
N GLY A 70 -0.68 -2.18 7.24
CA GLY A 70 -0.45 -0.93 7.97
C GLY A 70 -1.74 -0.32 8.53
N LEU A 71 -2.83 -0.38 7.77
CA LEU A 71 -4.14 0.11 8.24
C LEU A 71 -4.72 -0.80 9.34
N GLN A 72 -4.57 -2.12 9.24
CA GLN A 72 -4.97 -3.05 10.30
C GLN A 72 -4.15 -2.87 11.59
N GLU A 73 -2.85 -2.58 11.47
CA GLU A 73 -2.01 -2.25 12.61
C GLU A 73 -2.48 -0.94 13.28
N ALA A 74 -2.84 0.07 12.47
CA ALA A 74 -3.41 1.31 12.99
C ALA A 74 -4.74 1.08 13.73
N GLU A 75 -5.64 0.23 13.21
CA GLU A 75 -6.87 -0.16 13.91
C GLU A 75 -6.57 -0.75 15.27
N LYS A 76 -5.66 -1.73 15.33
CA LYS A 76 -5.27 -2.43 16.54
C LYS A 76 -4.61 -1.51 17.58
N GLU A 77 -3.67 -0.67 17.15
CA GLU A 77 -2.94 0.21 18.05
C GLU A 77 -3.75 1.42 18.51
N LEU A 78 -4.57 1.96 17.62
CA LEU A 78 -5.21 3.24 17.82
C LEU A 78 -6.69 3.14 18.17
N GLY A 79 -7.33 1.98 17.97
CA GLY A 79 -8.77 1.81 18.21
C GLY A 79 -9.63 2.69 17.30
N ILE A 80 -9.28 2.77 16.04
CA ILE A 80 -10.02 3.45 14.97
C ILE A 80 -10.94 2.45 14.26
N GLU A 81 -11.90 2.94 13.48
CA GLU A 81 -12.69 2.13 12.56
C GLU A 81 -12.05 2.14 11.17
N ILE A 82 -11.92 0.99 10.54
CA ILE A 82 -11.32 0.89 9.21
C ILE A 82 -12.25 0.23 8.19
N LYS A 83 -12.11 0.62 6.93
CA LYS A 83 -12.79 -0.01 5.81
C LYS A 83 -11.90 -0.06 4.58
N VAL A 84 -11.95 -1.16 3.83
CA VAL A 84 -11.26 -1.28 2.54
C VAL A 84 -12.27 -1.55 1.43
N ILE A 85 -12.02 -0.97 0.25
CA ILE A 85 -12.70 -1.29 -0.99
C ILE A 85 -11.65 -1.70 -2.01
N GLU A 86 -11.78 -2.90 -2.56
CA GLU A 86 -10.93 -3.39 -3.64
C GLU A 86 -11.53 -3.03 -5.00
N SER A 87 -10.73 -2.49 -5.89
CA SER A 87 -11.16 -2.12 -7.24
C SER A 87 -10.79 -3.20 -8.25
N ARG A 88 -11.72 -3.53 -9.15
CA ARG A 88 -11.50 -4.51 -10.21
C ARG A 88 -10.93 -3.89 -11.47
N GLN A 89 -11.15 -2.60 -11.66
CA GLN A 89 -10.70 -1.81 -12.79
C GLN A 89 -10.55 -0.33 -12.39
N ALA A 90 -9.69 0.39 -13.08
CA ALA A 90 -9.39 1.78 -12.75
C ALA A 90 -10.62 2.71 -12.79
N SER A 91 -11.60 2.43 -13.65
CA SER A 91 -12.84 3.21 -13.72
C SER A 91 -13.72 3.14 -12.47
N GLU A 92 -13.41 2.26 -11.51
CA GLU A 92 -14.13 2.15 -10.23
C GLU A 92 -13.52 3.06 -9.14
N TYR A 93 -12.29 3.58 -9.31
CA TYR A 93 -11.57 4.31 -8.25
C TYR A 93 -12.37 5.50 -7.73
N LEU A 94 -12.82 6.39 -8.61
CA LEU A 94 -13.59 7.58 -8.23
C LEU A 94 -14.83 7.22 -7.39
N GLY A 95 -15.64 6.26 -7.86
CA GLY A 95 -16.85 5.83 -7.16
C GLY A 95 -16.57 5.09 -5.85
N ASN A 96 -15.45 4.35 -5.76
CA ASN A 96 -15.03 3.70 -4.53
C ASN A 96 -14.58 4.72 -3.47
N ILE A 97 -13.86 5.77 -3.88
CA ILE A 97 -13.47 6.88 -3.00
C ILE A 97 -14.72 7.61 -2.51
N GLU A 98 -15.66 7.96 -3.42
CA GLU A 98 -16.93 8.60 -3.07
C GLU A 98 -17.75 7.75 -2.08
N THR A 99 -17.79 6.43 -2.27
CA THR A 99 -18.45 5.52 -1.33
C THR A 99 -17.87 5.62 0.08
N LEU A 100 -16.55 5.76 0.23
CA LEU A 100 -15.91 5.94 1.53
C LEU A 100 -16.22 7.31 2.13
N VAL A 101 -16.32 8.36 1.31
CA VAL A 101 -16.77 9.69 1.77
C VAL A 101 -18.21 9.60 2.30
N ASP A 102 -19.13 8.96 1.57
CA ASP A 102 -20.53 8.78 1.97
C ASP A 102 -20.67 7.94 3.24
N ASP A 103 -19.76 7.00 3.49
CA ASP A 103 -19.68 6.22 4.73
C ASP A 103 -19.12 7.03 5.92
N GLY A 104 -18.76 8.29 5.70
CA GLY A 104 -18.28 9.21 6.72
C GLY A 104 -16.84 8.92 7.19
N MET A 105 -15.98 8.44 6.29
CA MET A 105 -14.56 8.30 6.57
C MET A 105 -13.90 9.67 6.73
N ASN A 106 -13.07 9.83 7.76
CA ASN A 106 -12.37 11.09 8.06
C ASN A 106 -11.05 11.23 7.30
N LEU A 107 -10.42 10.08 6.98
CA LEU A 107 -9.23 9.95 6.17
C LEU A 107 -9.44 8.83 5.15
N ILE A 108 -9.13 9.08 3.88
CA ILE A 108 -9.24 8.09 2.81
C ILE A 108 -7.88 7.94 2.12
N ILE A 109 -7.41 6.70 2.03
CA ILE A 109 -6.09 6.34 1.48
C ILE A 109 -6.30 5.70 0.10
N GLY A 110 -5.79 6.33 -0.94
CA GLY A 110 -5.67 5.75 -2.28
C GLY A 110 -4.35 5.00 -2.42
N VAL A 111 -4.41 3.72 -2.82
CA VAL A 111 -3.23 2.87 -2.95
C VAL A 111 -2.79 2.80 -4.40
N GLY A 112 -1.77 3.58 -4.75
CA GLY A 112 -1.14 3.56 -6.06
C GLY A 112 -1.35 4.82 -6.90
N TYR A 113 -0.33 5.13 -7.69
CA TYR A 113 -0.23 6.32 -8.56
C TYR A 113 -1.42 6.49 -9.53
N THR A 114 -2.06 5.39 -9.91
CA THR A 114 -3.20 5.42 -10.85
C THR A 114 -4.44 6.11 -10.30
N MET A 115 -4.50 6.36 -8.99
CA MET A 115 -5.62 7.07 -8.33
C MET A 115 -5.39 8.58 -8.19
N ALA A 116 -4.27 9.12 -8.70
CA ALA A 116 -3.89 10.50 -8.45
C ALA A 116 -4.96 11.52 -8.86
N ASP A 117 -5.50 11.40 -10.07
CA ASP A 117 -6.54 12.31 -10.57
C ASP A 117 -7.85 12.15 -9.79
N ASP A 118 -8.21 10.92 -9.40
CA ASP A 118 -9.43 10.64 -8.65
C ASP A 118 -9.33 11.19 -7.21
N ILE A 119 -8.19 10.99 -6.53
CA ILE A 119 -7.93 11.55 -5.19
C ILE A 119 -7.97 13.08 -5.24
N LYS A 120 -7.32 13.71 -6.23
CA LYS A 120 -7.33 15.16 -6.39
C LYS A 120 -8.75 15.69 -6.60
N THR A 121 -9.51 15.05 -7.47
CA THR A 121 -10.91 15.42 -7.75
C THR A 121 -11.77 15.36 -6.49
N GLN A 122 -11.64 14.29 -5.70
CA GLN A 122 -12.42 14.13 -4.49
C GLN A 122 -11.93 15.07 -3.36
N ALA A 123 -10.63 15.35 -3.30
CA ALA A 123 -10.10 16.33 -2.35
C ALA A 123 -10.64 17.75 -2.59
N GLU A 124 -10.82 18.13 -3.86
CA GLU A 124 -11.43 19.40 -4.25
C GLU A 124 -12.94 19.45 -3.94
N ASN A 125 -13.65 18.32 -4.13
CA ASN A 125 -15.08 18.22 -3.86
C ASN A 125 -15.42 18.16 -2.36
N TYR A 126 -14.52 17.59 -1.54
CA TYR A 126 -14.72 17.33 -0.12
C TYR A 126 -13.59 17.93 0.74
N PRO A 127 -13.53 19.26 0.87
CA PRO A 127 -12.42 19.95 1.55
C PRO A 127 -12.31 19.63 3.06
N ASP A 128 -13.36 19.11 3.67
CA ASP A 128 -13.39 18.71 5.08
C ASP A 128 -12.92 17.25 5.32
N VAL A 129 -12.73 16.47 4.26
CA VAL A 129 -12.19 15.10 4.30
C VAL A 129 -10.70 15.14 4.02
N ASN A 130 -9.92 14.36 4.76
CA ASN A 130 -8.50 14.20 4.49
C ASN A 130 -8.25 13.00 3.56
N PHE A 131 -7.27 13.15 2.69
CA PHE A 131 -6.88 12.11 1.76
C PHE A 131 -5.38 11.83 1.89
N ALA A 132 -4.98 10.60 1.60
CA ALA A 132 -3.60 10.23 1.38
C ALA A 132 -3.47 9.48 0.05
N LEU A 133 -2.36 9.67 -0.65
CA LEU A 133 -2.07 9.00 -1.91
C LEU A 133 -0.70 8.34 -1.83
N ILE A 134 -0.65 7.03 -2.11
CA ILE A 134 0.60 6.27 -2.07
C ILE A 134 1.22 6.20 -3.47
N ASP A 135 2.54 6.43 -3.55
CA ASP A 135 3.38 6.34 -4.75
C ASP A 135 3.12 7.42 -5.83
N GLU A 136 2.51 8.55 -5.46
CA GLU A 136 2.42 9.71 -6.35
C GLU A 136 2.36 11.00 -5.55
N THR A 137 2.73 12.10 -6.19
CA THR A 137 2.66 13.46 -5.64
C THR A 137 2.12 14.42 -6.70
N TYR A 138 1.96 15.68 -6.34
CA TYR A 138 1.44 16.72 -7.24
C TYR A 138 2.38 17.93 -7.26
N ASP A 139 2.47 18.64 -8.37
CA ASP A 139 3.18 19.92 -8.46
C ASP A 139 2.63 20.94 -7.45
N GLU A 140 1.29 20.95 -7.29
CA GLU A 140 0.58 21.70 -6.27
C GLU A 140 -0.25 20.70 -5.43
N ILE A 141 0.22 20.40 -4.22
CA ILE A 141 -0.43 19.44 -3.34
C ILE A 141 -1.67 20.07 -2.71
N PRO A 142 -2.88 19.51 -2.87
CA PRO A 142 -4.08 20.01 -2.21
C PRO A 142 -3.92 20.01 -0.68
N SER A 143 -4.45 21.02 -0.01
CA SER A 143 -4.24 21.25 1.43
C SER A 143 -4.76 20.12 2.34
N ASN A 144 -5.63 19.25 1.83
CA ASN A 144 -6.21 18.08 2.48
C ASN A 144 -5.71 16.75 1.90
N VAL A 145 -4.64 16.76 1.10
CA VAL A 145 -4.01 15.54 0.55
C VAL A 145 -2.60 15.39 1.11
N THR A 146 -2.25 14.17 1.52
CA THR A 146 -0.90 13.76 1.94
C THR A 146 -0.34 12.76 0.95
N PRO A 147 0.54 13.13 0.04
CA PRO A 147 1.34 12.18 -0.73
C PRO A 147 2.29 11.40 0.17
N ILE A 148 2.36 10.08 -0.03
CA ILE A 148 3.26 9.15 0.66
C ILE A 148 4.13 8.51 -0.41
N VAL A 149 5.37 8.94 -0.52
CA VAL A 149 6.30 8.50 -1.57
C VAL A 149 7.52 7.81 -0.99
N PHE A 150 8.07 6.88 -1.75
CA PHE A 150 9.18 6.05 -1.32
C PHE A 150 10.36 6.16 -2.28
N LYS A 151 11.57 6.19 -1.74
CA LYS A 151 12.80 6.09 -2.53
C LYS A 151 13.10 4.62 -2.84
N ALA A 152 12.25 4.03 -3.67
CA ALA A 152 12.34 2.61 -4.04
C ALA A 152 13.67 2.25 -4.73
N ASN A 153 14.29 3.23 -5.42
CA ASN A 153 15.63 3.12 -5.99
C ASN A 153 16.70 2.75 -4.94
N GLU A 154 16.60 3.28 -3.71
CA GLU A 154 17.59 3.01 -2.65
C GLU A 154 17.56 1.54 -2.22
N ALA A 155 16.36 0.95 -1.99
CA ALA A 155 16.23 -0.48 -1.69
C ALA A 155 16.67 -1.35 -2.87
N ALA A 156 16.25 -0.98 -4.08
CA ALA A 156 16.63 -1.67 -5.30
C ALA A 156 18.16 -1.67 -5.53
N TYR A 157 18.84 -0.58 -5.19
CA TYR A 157 20.30 -0.51 -5.23
C TYR A 157 20.94 -1.57 -4.33
N LEU A 158 20.47 -1.73 -3.10
CA LEU A 158 20.97 -2.73 -2.17
C LEU A 158 20.76 -4.15 -2.72
N THR A 159 19.60 -4.43 -3.29
CA THR A 159 19.35 -5.75 -3.92
C THR A 159 20.18 -5.95 -5.18
N GLY A 160 20.46 -4.89 -5.92
CA GLY A 160 21.38 -4.90 -7.06
C GLY A 160 22.81 -5.25 -6.66
N LEU A 161 23.31 -4.70 -5.53
CA LEU A 161 24.61 -5.07 -4.97
C LEU A 161 24.69 -6.57 -4.66
N ILE A 162 23.62 -7.13 -4.05
CA ILE A 162 23.52 -8.56 -3.77
C ILE A 162 23.56 -9.36 -5.07
N ALA A 163 22.72 -9.00 -6.05
CA ALA A 163 22.68 -9.70 -7.34
C ALA A 163 24.05 -9.65 -8.06
N GLY A 164 24.70 -8.50 -8.07
CA GLY A 164 26.03 -8.35 -8.68
C GLY A 164 27.12 -9.20 -8.04
N LYS A 165 27.08 -9.38 -6.70
CA LYS A 165 28.01 -10.25 -5.97
C LYS A 165 27.68 -11.74 -6.11
N MET A 166 26.39 -12.09 -6.23
CA MET A 166 25.93 -13.49 -6.20
C MET A 166 25.81 -14.12 -7.58
N THR A 167 25.70 -13.33 -8.67
CA THR A 167 25.56 -13.87 -10.02
C THR A 167 26.80 -14.68 -10.45
N LYS A 168 26.57 -15.83 -11.05
CA LYS A 168 27.59 -16.72 -11.62
C LYS A 168 27.70 -16.58 -13.14
N THR A 169 26.62 -16.12 -13.77
CA THR A 169 26.54 -15.98 -15.23
C THR A 169 26.88 -14.58 -15.73
N ASN A 170 26.94 -13.60 -14.84
CA ASN A 170 26.96 -12.17 -15.17
C ASN A 170 25.75 -11.72 -15.99
N GLN A 171 24.63 -12.46 -15.91
CA GLN A 171 23.37 -12.14 -16.56
C GLN A 171 22.29 -12.13 -15.48
N VAL A 172 21.73 -10.98 -15.19
CA VAL A 172 20.62 -10.84 -14.23
C VAL A 172 19.41 -10.22 -14.91
N GLY A 173 18.22 -10.52 -14.40
CA GLY A 173 16.97 -10.02 -14.95
C GLY A 173 16.32 -8.96 -14.05
N PHE A 174 15.49 -8.10 -14.67
CA PHE A 174 14.52 -7.26 -13.99
C PHE A 174 13.16 -7.46 -14.65
N ILE A 175 12.13 -7.71 -13.84
CA ILE A 175 10.74 -7.79 -14.30
C ILE A 175 9.96 -6.68 -13.61
N GLY A 176 9.54 -5.68 -14.39
CA GLY A 176 8.63 -4.62 -13.93
C GLY A 176 7.17 -4.98 -14.23
N GLY A 177 6.25 -4.56 -13.36
CA GLY A 177 4.81 -4.70 -13.62
C GLY A 177 4.40 -3.81 -14.79
N MET A 178 4.37 -2.51 -14.58
CA MET A 178 4.05 -1.50 -15.59
C MET A 178 5.27 -0.59 -15.83
N ASP A 179 5.44 -0.11 -17.05
CA ASP A 179 6.45 0.90 -17.38
C ASP A 179 5.95 2.29 -16.95
N ASN A 180 6.40 2.74 -15.80
CA ASN A 180 6.05 4.02 -15.19
C ASN A 180 7.16 4.51 -14.24
N PRO A 181 7.17 5.79 -13.84
CA PRO A 181 8.24 6.36 -13.01
C PRO A 181 8.50 5.62 -11.69
N VAL A 182 7.47 5.09 -11.02
CA VAL A 182 7.61 4.38 -9.74
C VAL A 182 8.36 3.06 -9.93
N ILE A 183 7.99 2.26 -10.94
CA ILE A 183 8.64 0.98 -11.22
C ILE A 183 10.03 1.18 -11.84
N ASN A 184 10.20 2.27 -12.60
CA ASN A 184 11.49 2.63 -13.17
C ASN A 184 12.54 2.97 -12.09
N GLN A 185 12.15 3.51 -10.94
CA GLN A 185 13.05 3.68 -9.79
C GLN A 185 13.68 2.36 -9.36
N PHE A 186 12.89 1.27 -9.28
CA PHE A 186 13.42 -0.06 -8.97
C PHE A 186 14.42 -0.54 -10.02
N GLU A 187 14.11 -0.39 -11.32
CA GLU A 187 15.01 -0.80 -12.39
C GLU A 187 16.34 -0.05 -12.34
N TYR A 188 16.30 1.27 -12.17
CA TYR A 188 17.51 2.08 -12.20
C TYR A 188 18.39 1.88 -10.97
N GLY A 189 17.77 1.83 -9.78
CA GLY A 189 18.48 1.51 -8.54
C GLY A 189 19.12 0.13 -8.61
N TYR A 190 18.37 -0.89 -9.03
CA TYR A 190 18.89 -2.26 -9.19
C TYR A 190 20.05 -2.31 -10.18
N THR A 191 19.90 -1.69 -11.35
CA THR A 191 20.93 -1.65 -12.38
C THR A 191 22.22 -0.97 -11.88
N ALA A 192 22.07 0.13 -11.14
CA ALA A 192 23.20 0.83 -10.54
C ALA A 192 23.93 -0.05 -9.51
N GLY A 193 23.17 -0.72 -8.62
CA GLY A 193 23.74 -1.65 -7.64
C GLY A 193 24.45 -2.85 -8.27
N VAL A 194 23.86 -3.46 -9.30
CA VAL A 194 24.50 -4.56 -10.05
C VAL A 194 25.83 -4.10 -10.66
N LYS A 195 25.85 -2.95 -11.33
CA LYS A 195 27.07 -2.41 -11.96
C LYS A 195 28.15 -2.05 -10.95
N GLU A 196 27.75 -1.46 -9.81
CA GLU A 196 28.67 -1.12 -8.71
C GLU A 196 29.36 -2.37 -8.14
N ALA A 197 28.60 -3.44 -7.92
CA ALA A 197 29.13 -4.68 -7.35
C ALA A 197 29.87 -5.53 -8.38
N ASN A 198 29.49 -5.46 -9.67
CA ASN A 198 30.05 -6.27 -10.74
C ASN A 198 29.91 -5.56 -12.10
N ALA A 199 30.93 -4.83 -12.51
CA ALA A 199 30.94 -4.09 -13.78
C ALA A 199 30.76 -4.97 -15.04
N LYS A 200 30.95 -6.31 -14.94
CA LYS A 200 30.79 -7.25 -16.05
C LYS A 200 29.34 -7.74 -16.18
N ALA A 201 28.55 -7.61 -15.11
CA ALA A 201 27.17 -8.08 -15.11
C ALA A 201 26.28 -7.19 -16.00
N GLN A 202 25.31 -7.84 -16.64
CA GLN A 202 24.31 -7.20 -17.51
C GLN A 202 22.93 -7.41 -16.91
N VAL A 203 22.14 -6.35 -16.83
CA VAL A 203 20.73 -6.39 -16.45
C VAL A 203 19.88 -6.44 -17.72
N LYS A 204 18.98 -7.41 -17.82
CA LYS A 204 17.96 -7.47 -18.87
C LYS A 204 16.61 -7.14 -18.25
N ALA A 205 16.04 -6.00 -18.64
CA ALA A 205 14.74 -5.55 -18.15
C ALA A 205 13.62 -5.94 -19.10
N GLN A 206 12.48 -6.33 -18.54
CA GLN A 206 11.22 -6.56 -19.26
C GLN A 206 10.04 -6.15 -18.39
N TYR A 207 9.05 -5.49 -18.99
CA TYR A 207 7.83 -5.08 -18.33
C TYR A 207 6.68 -6.01 -18.71
N ALA A 208 5.92 -6.44 -17.72
CA ALA A 208 4.78 -7.35 -17.92
C ALA A 208 3.54 -6.62 -18.48
N GLY A 209 3.41 -5.31 -18.25
CA GLY A 209 2.23 -4.53 -18.60
C GLY A 209 1.03 -4.79 -17.69
N THR A 210 1.27 -5.37 -16.49
CA THR A 210 0.24 -5.67 -15.48
C THR A 210 0.88 -5.99 -14.14
N PHE A 211 0.13 -5.79 -13.04
CA PHE A 211 0.53 -6.19 -11.68
C PHE A 211 -0.22 -7.43 -11.18
N SER A 212 -1.21 -7.96 -11.91
CA SER A 212 -2.15 -8.98 -11.43
C SER A 212 -2.16 -10.28 -12.23
N ASP A 213 -1.18 -10.51 -13.13
CA ASP A 213 -1.10 -11.71 -13.98
C ASP A 213 0.12 -12.58 -13.63
N ALA A 214 -0.03 -13.48 -12.66
CA ALA A 214 1.01 -14.39 -12.23
C ALA A 214 1.50 -15.32 -13.36
N ALA A 215 0.61 -15.75 -14.27
CA ALA A 215 1.00 -16.60 -15.39
C ALA A 215 1.95 -15.88 -16.35
N LYS A 216 1.71 -14.60 -16.59
CA LYS A 216 2.58 -13.75 -17.40
C LYS A 216 3.95 -13.54 -16.73
N GLY A 217 3.97 -13.27 -15.43
CA GLY A 217 5.21 -13.16 -14.65
C GLY A 217 6.05 -14.42 -14.72
N LYS A 218 5.42 -15.59 -14.52
CA LYS A 218 6.06 -16.90 -14.66
C LYS A 218 6.65 -17.12 -16.05
N SER A 219 5.89 -16.77 -17.10
CA SER A 219 6.34 -16.91 -18.49
C SER A 219 7.57 -16.06 -18.80
N ILE A 220 7.59 -14.79 -18.33
CA ILE A 220 8.72 -13.89 -18.52
C ILE A 220 9.95 -14.40 -17.76
N ALA A 221 9.79 -14.82 -16.51
CA ALA A 221 10.88 -15.37 -15.71
C ALA A 221 11.46 -16.64 -16.34
N ASN A 222 10.60 -17.56 -16.84
CA ASN A 222 11.02 -18.75 -17.57
C ASN A 222 11.90 -18.40 -18.78
N GLN A 223 11.49 -17.39 -19.55
CA GLN A 223 12.27 -16.94 -20.71
C GLN A 223 13.62 -16.33 -20.28
N MET A 224 13.67 -15.54 -19.22
CA MET A 224 14.90 -14.93 -18.74
C MET A 224 15.88 -15.99 -18.23
N TYR A 225 15.42 -16.98 -17.46
CA TYR A 225 16.26 -18.09 -16.98
C TYR A 225 16.77 -18.95 -18.14
N ALA A 226 15.93 -19.25 -19.14
CA ALA A 226 16.35 -19.95 -20.35
C ALA A 226 17.41 -19.18 -21.16
N ASN A 227 17.40 -17.84 -21.06
CA ASN A 227 18.38 -16.94 -21.66
C ASN A 227 19.56 -16.62 -20.73
N ASN A 228 19.86 -17.53 -19.80
CA ASN A 228 21.05 -17.53 -18.96
C ASN A 228 21.04 -16.51 -17.81
N SER A 229 19.92 -15.86 -17.49
CA SER A 229 19.81 -15.14 -16.21
C SER A 229 19.82 -16.15 -15.08
N ASP A 230 20.56 -15.86 -14.00
CA ASP A 230 20.61 -16.74 -12.83
C ASP A 230 19.95 -16.09 -11.58
N ILE A 231 19.75 -14.78 -11.62
CA ILE A 231 19.03 -14.00 -10.61
C ILE A 231 18.09 -13.05 -11.33
N ILE A 232 16.85 -12.98 -10.89
CA ILE A 232 15.85 -12.02 -11.40
C ILE A 232 15.35 -11.19 -10.25
N PHE A 233 15.18 -9.87 -10.44
CA PHE A 233 14.44 -9.02 -9.53
C PHE A 233 13.05 -8.75 -10.13
N ALA A 234 11.98 -9.05 -9.39
CA ALA A 234 10.59 -8.86 -9.82
C ALA A 234 9.89 -7.77 -8.98
N ALA A 235 9.76 -6.57 -9.55
CA ALA A 235 8.97 -5.46 -9.00
C ALA A 235 7.63 -5.38 -9.75
N ALA A 236 6.72 -6.32 -9.48
CA ALA A 236 5.54 -6.55 -10.32
C ALA A 236 4.28 -7.03 -9.55
N GLY A 237 4.20 -6.82 -8.24
CA GLY A 237 3.03 -7.20 -7.43
C GLY A 237 2.69 -8.70 -7.58
N GLY A 238 1.41 -9.03 -7.72
CA GLY A 238 0.94 -10.41 -7.94
C GLY A 238 1.52 -11.08 -9.20
N THR A 239 1.88 -10.30 -10.24
CA THR A 239 2.64 -10.81 -11.40
C THR A 239 4.03 -11.31 -10.96
N GLY A 240 4.67 -10.64 -10.00
CA GLY A 240 5.94 -11.04 -9.41
C GLY A 240 5.87 -12.38 -8.68
N VAL A 241 4.75 -12.70 -8.04
CA VAL A 241 4.52 -14.01 -7.40
C VAL A 241 4.70 -15.16 -8.39
N GLY A 242 4.18 -15.01 -9.63
CA GLY A 242 4.41 -16.00 -10.69
C GLY A 242 5.88 -16.12 -11.08
N SER A 243 6.64 -15.04 -11.02
CA SER A 243 8.10 -15.08 -11.26
C SER A 243 8.83 -15.84 -10.15
N ILE A 244 8.38 -15.71 -8.89
CA ILE A 244 8.92 -16.47 -7.74
C ILE A 244 8.63 -17.97 -7.93
N GLU A 245 7.43 -18.32 -8.38
CA GLU A 245 7.09 -19.72 -8.69
C GLU A 245 8.02 -20.31 -9.77
N SER A 246 8.32 -19.54 -10.84
CA SER A 246 9.29 -19.93 -11.86
C SER A 246 10.68 -20.19 -11.28
N ALA A 247 11.16 -19.29 -10.39
CA ALA A 247 12.45 -19.46 -9.75
C ALA A 247 12.52 -20.75 -8.92
N LYS A 248 11.47 -21.03 -8.15
CA LYS A 248 11.32 -22.26 -7.36
C LYS A 248 11.38 -23.52 -8.24
N GLU A 249 10.61 -23.57 -9.32
CA GLU A 249 10.55 -24.72 -10.22
C GLU A 249 11.88 -24.99 -10.93
N GLN A 250 12.65 -23.94 -11.25
CA GLN A 250 13.92 -24.05 -11.97
C GLN A 250 15.13 -24.05 -11.04
N ASN A 251 14.94 -24.01 -9.73
CA ASN A 251 16.00 -23.90 -8.74
C ASN A 251 16.97 -22.74 -9.05
N LYS A 252 16.40 -21.57 -9.31
CA LYS A 252 17.10 -20.31 -9.60
C LYS A 252 16.85 -19.31 -8.48
N TYR A 253 17.58 -18.22 -8.47
CA TYR A 253 17.39 -17.17 -7.51
C TYR A 253 16.49 -16.06 -8.03
N ILE A 254 15.74 -15.47 -7.09
CA ILE A 254 14.87 -14.34 -7.35
C ILE A 254 14.94 -13.33 -6.20
N ILE A 255 14.66 -12.08 -6.51
CA ILE A 255 14.55 -10.97 -5.55
C ILE A 255 13.10 -10.48 -5.62
N GLY A 256 12.47 -10.33 -4.47
CA GLY A 256 11.11 -9.82 -4.32
C GLY A 256 11.04 -8.31 -4.17
N ALA A 257 9.82 -7.76 -4.06
CA ALA A 257 9.54 -6.35 -3.88
C ALA A 257 8.51 -6.09 -2.77
N ASP A 258 8.52 -4.87 -2.25
CA ASP A 258 7.63 -4.27 -1.25
C ASP A 258 7.70 -4.94 0.12
N LYS A 259 7.47 -6.24 0.20
CA LYS A 259 7.48 -7.07 1.43
C LYS A 259 8.59 -8.10 1.41
N ASP A 260 8.85 -8.71 2.55
CA ASP A 260 9.66 -9.92 2.61
C ASP A 260 8.91 -11.10 2.00
N GLN A 261 9.24 -11.44 0.76
CA GLN A 261 8.63 -12.54 0.02
C GLN A 261 9.36 -13.88 0.18
N SER A 262 10.31 -13.98 1.12
CA SER A 262 11.09 -15.20 1.34
C SER A 262 10.24 -16.43 1.70
N SER A 263 9.08 -16.22 2.34
CA SER A 263 8.14 -17.29 2.68
C SER A 263 7.56 -18.03 1.47
N LEU A 264 7.47 -17.36 0.31
CA LEU A 264 6.92 -17.95 -0.92
C LEU A 264 7.86 -19.01 -1.53
N ALA A 265 9.17 -18.80 -1.41
CA ALA A 265 10.20 -19.73 -1.87
C ALA A 265 11.49 -19.55 -1.04
N PRO A 266 11.59 -20.12 0.16
CA PRO A 266 12.69 -19.86 1.12
C PRO A 266 14.08 -20.22 0.62
N GLU A 267 14.21 -21.14 -0.35
CA GLU A 267 15.47 -21.56 -0.94
C GLU A 267 15.85 -20.75 -2.20
N ASN A 268 14.94 -19.89 -2.68
CA ASN A 268 15.09 -19.21 -3.97
C ASN A 268 15.04 -17.69 -3.85
N VAL A 269 14.28 -17.13 -2.90
CA VAL A 269 14.20 -15.69 -2.68
C VAL A 269 15.43 -15.24 -1.88
N LEU A 270 16.40 -14.66 -2.59
CA LEU A 270 17.64 -14.16 -1.97
C LEU A 270 17.38 -13.03 -0.97
N THR A 271 16.50 -12.14 -1.32
CA THR A 271 16.12 -10.95 -0.58
C THR A 271 14.87 -10.33 -1.21
N SER A 272 14.38 -9.24 -0.63
CA SER A 272 13.35 -8.37 -1.24
C SER A 272 13.77 -6.91 -1.13
N ALA A 273 13.47 -6.10 -2.15
CA ALA A 273 13.55 -4.66 -2.04
C ALA A 273 12.34 -4.18 -1.24
N LEU A 274 12.52 -4.01 0.07
CA LEU A 274 11.44 -3.55 0.95
C LEU A 274 11.06 -2.12 0.61
N LYS A 275 9.76 -1.90 0.46
CA LYS A 275 9.09 -0.61 0.46
C LYS A 275 8.00 -0.68 1.53
N LYS A 276 8.30 -0.12 2.71
CA LYS A 276 7.49 -0.30 3.92
C LYS A 276 6.22 0.55 3.88
N VAL A 277 5.33 0.25 2.94
CA VAL A 277 4.05 0.97 2.76
C VAL A 277 3.22 0.92 4.03
N ASN A 278 3.24 -0.21 4.74
CA ASN A 278 2.60 -0.37 6.04
C ASN A 278 3.06 0.68 7.05
N VAL A 279 4.35 1.00 7.10
CA VAL A 279 4.88 2.06 7.98
C VAL A 279 4.37 3.43 7.55
N GLY A 280 4.42 3.75 6.26
CA GLY A 280 3.91 5.03 5.75
C GLY A 280 2.42 5.26 6.05
N VAL A 281 1.59 4.21 5.90
CA VAL A 281 0.17 4.23 6.26
C VAL A 281 -0.01 4.43 7.76
N LEU A 282 0.63 3.59 8.58
CA LEU A 282 0.51 3.64 10.04
C LEU A 282 0.90 5.02 10.61
N GLU A 283 2.04 5.56 10.18
CA GLU A 283 2.52 6.86 10.65
C GLU A 283 1.62 8.02 10.18
N THR A 284 1.04 7.93 8.99
CA THR A 284 0.07 8.93 8.51
C THR A 284 -1.21 8.89 9.33
N VAL A 285 -1.74 7.70 9.63
CA VAL A 285 -2.93 7.54 10.47
C VAL A 285 -2.66 7.98 11.93
N LYS A 286 -1.48 7.67 12.48
CA LYS A 286 -1.06 8.16 13.81
C LYS A 286 -1.04 9.68 13.88
N ALA A 287 -0.41 10.33 12.91
CA ALA A 287 -0.36 11.79 12.84
C ALA A 287 -1.76 12.39 12.72
N PHE A 288 -2.60 11.85 11.85
CA PHE A 288 -4.00 12.27 11.72
C PHE A 288 -4.77 12.16 13.03
N LYS A 289 -4.67 11.02 13.72
CA LYS A 289 -5.34 10.79 15.00
C LYS A 289 -4.87 11.74 16.10
N ASN A 290 -3.61 12.13 16.09
CA ASN A 290 -3.05 13.08 17.04
C ASN A 290 -3.51 14.52 16.79
N GLY A 291 -4.17 14.79 15.66
CA GLY A 291 -4.61 16.12 15.25
C GLY A 291 -3.51 16.92 14.55
N ASP A 292 -2.45 16.27 14.09
CA ASP A 292 -1.43 16.91 13.28
C ASP A 292 -2.00 17.28 11.91
N LYS A 293 -1.55 18.41 11.37
CA LYS A 293 -1.86 18.74 9.97
C LYS A 293 -1.12 17.76 9.06
N ILE A 294 -1.86 16.93 8.33
CA ILE A 294 -1.26 15.92 7.44
C ILE A 294 -1.33 16.28 5.96
N GLY A 295 -2.14 17.24 5.54
CA GLY A 295 -2.31 17.62 4.14
C GLY A 295 -1.43 18.79 3.71
N GLY A 296 -1.18 18.90 2.39
CA GLY A 296 -0.45 19.98 1.75
C GLY A 296 1.07 19.78 1.66
N GLU A 297 1.60 18.69 2.21
CA GLU A 297 3.02 18.35 2.16
C GLU A 297 3.20 16.85 1.91
N GLU A 298 4.22 16.48 1.12
CA GLU A 298 4.55 15.09 0.88
C GLU A 298 5.35 14.47 2.04
N ARG A 299 5.18 13.17 2.24
CA ARG A 299 5.99 12.36 3.17
C ARG A 299 6.88 11.44 2.35
N VAL A 300 8.19 11.62 2.47
CA VAL A 300 9.18 10.86 1.72
C VAL A 300 9.87 9.84 2.62
N TYR A 301 9.88 8.59 2.20
CA TYR A 301 10.46 7.47 2.95
C TYR A 301 11.60 6.82 2.16
N GLY A 302 12.82 7.02 2.63
CA GLY A 302 14.04 6.40 2.10
C GLY A 302 14.70 5.47 3.12
N LEU A 303 15.96 5.09 2.85
CA LEU A 303 16.80 4.35 3.80
C LEU A 303 17.02 5.11 5.10
N LYS A 304 17.13 6.43 5.02
CA LYS A 304 17.36 7.31 6.18
C LYS A 304 16.16 7.29 7.14
N GLU A 305 14.95 7.27 6.60
CA GLU A 305 13.68 7.22 7.33
C GLU A 305 13.27 5.76 7.69
N ASP A 306 14.13 4.78 7.39
CA ASP A 306 13.82 3.35 7.53
C ASP A 306 12.55 2.91 6.77
N GLY A 307 12.17 3.66 5.75
CA GLY A 307 10.99 3.37 4.92
C GLY A 307 11.23 2.39 3.78
N VAL A 308 12.49 2.16 3.43
CA VAL A 308 12.91 1.17 2.42
C VAL A 308 14.13 0.40 2.93
N GLY A 309 14.46 -0.74 2.30
CA GLY A 309 15.63 -1.53 2.71
C GLY A 309 15.61 -2.96 2.20
N ILE A 310 16.24 -3.86 2.95
CA ILE A 310 16.22 -5.31 2.72
C ILE A 310 15.79 -6.03 4.01
N PRO A 311 15.13 -7.21 3.93
CA PRO A 311 14.66 -7.93 5.11
C PRO A 311 15.79 -8.70 5.81
N GLU A 312 15.57 -9.03 7.08
CA GLU A 312 16.49 -9.87 7.85
C GLU A 312 16.64 -11.29 7.27
N SER A 313 15.62 -11.79 6.58
CA SER A 313 15.63 -13.10 5.91
C SER A 313 16.75 -13.22 4.87
N THR A 314 17.27 -12.09 4.36
CA THR A 314 18.41 -12.03 3.43
C THR A 314 19.61 -12.84 3.91
N LYS A 315 19.87 -12.87 5.22
CA LYS A 315 20.97 -13.63 5.83
C LYS A 315 20.87 -15.15 5.66
N ASN A 316 19.71 -15.67 5.28
CA ASN A 316 19.52 -17.11 5.12
C ASN A 316 20.21 -17.66 3.87
N LEU A 317 20.36 -16.84 2.82
CA LEU A 317 20.91 -17.26 1.52
C LEU A 317 22.11 -16.42 1.07
N VAL A 318 22.26 -15.21 1.60
CA VAL A 318 23.34 -14.28 1.21
C VAL A 318 24.50 -14.39 2.22
N PRO A 319 25.75 -14.63 1.77
CA PRO A 319 26.93 -14.72 2.64
C PRO A 319 27.19 -13.45 3.44
N GLN A 320 27.76 -13.61 4.64
CA GLN A 320 27.97 -12.51 5.57
C GLN A 320 28.88 -11.39 5.00
N ASP A 321 29.90 -11.75 4.26
CA ASP A 321 30.80 -10.77 3.63
C ASP A 321 30.11 -9.91 2.57
N VAL A 322 29.11 -10.48 1.88
CA VAL A 322 28.24 -9.73 0.96
C VAL A 322 27.32 -8.80 1.75
N LEU A 323 26.73 -9.28 2.86
CA LEU A 323 25.88 -8.46 3.73
C LEU A 323 26.67 -7.28 4.34
N ASP A 324 27.89 -7.51 4.79
CA ASP A 324 28.73 -6.46 5.35
C ASP A 324 29.06 -5.38 4.31
N TYR A 325 29.31 -5.80 3.07
CA TYR A 325 29.50 -4.88 1.95
C TYR A 325 28.24 -4.08 1.67
N VAL A 326 27.06 -4.73 1.58
CA VAL A 326 25.76 -4.06 1.34
C VAL A 326 25.44 -3.06 2.45
N ASN A 327 25.65 -3.44 3.71
CA ASN A 327 25.45 -2.55 4.85
C ASN A 327 26.35 -1.31 4.80
N THR A 328 27.62 -1.49 4.41
CA THR A 328 28.55 -0.37 4.21
C THR A 328 28.04 0.60 3.14
N MET A 329 27.53 0.07 2.03
CA MET A 329 26.98 0.88 0.95
C MET A 329 25.67 1.56 1.35
N ALA A 330 24.81 0.88 2.13
CA ALA A 330 23.58 1.45 2.69
C ALA A 330 23.86 2.68 3.56
N GLU A 331 24.88 2.61 4.44
CA GLU A 331 25.28 3.76 5.25
C GLU A 331 25.79 4.93 4.38
N LYS A 332 26.50 4.66 3.30
CA LYS A 332 26.90 5.73 2.36
C LYS A 332 25.74 6.40 1.68
N VAL A 333 24.68 5.63 1.31
CA VAL A 333 23.44 6.22 0.76
C VAL A 333 22.73 7.06 1.81
N LYS A 334 22.57 6.56 3.05
CA LYS A 334 21.94 7.30 4.15
C LYS A 334 22.63 8.62 4.47
N ASN A 335 23.96 8.63 4.36
CA ASN A 335 24.80 9.80 4.61
C ASN A 335 24.91 10.76 3.42
N GLY A 336 24.29 10.40 2.27
CA GLY A 336 24.35 11.20 1.05
C GLY A 336 25.69 11.15 0.30
N GLU A 337 26.57 10.19 0.65
CA GLU A 337 27.84 9.97 -0.07
C GLU A 337 27.62 9.29 -1.43
N ILE A 338 26.50 8.56 -1.56
CA ILE A 338 26.03 7.93 -2.79
C ILE A 338 24.61 8.40 -3.05
N GLU A 339 24.42 9.01 -4.22
CA GLU A 339 23.10 9.31 -4.75
C GLU A 339 22.69 8.19 -5.71
N VAL A 340 21.63 7.46 -5.35
CA VAL A 340 21.15 6.36 -6.17
C VAL A 340 20.25 6.91 -7.28
N PRO A 341 20.47 6.55 -8.57
CA PRO A 341 19.63 7.02 -9.66
C PRO A 341 18.16 6.63 -9.48
N ASP A 342 17.26 7.59 -9.65
CA ASP A 342 15.79 7.43 -9.63
C ASP A 342 15.16 7.53 -11.03
N ARG A 343 15.96 7.89 -12.02
CA ARG A 343 15.58 8.09 -13.43
C ARG A 343 16.71 7.62 -14.33
N LYS A 344 16.39 7.44 -15.59
CA LYS A 344 17.39 7.04 -16.58
C LYS A 344 18.48 8.11 -16.65
N SER A 345 19.63 7.81 -16.09
CA SER A 345 20.81 8.66 -16.29
C SER A 345 21.12 8.66 -17.78
N VAL A 346 21.15 9.84 -18.37
CA VAL A 346 21.73 10.01 -19.69
C VAL A 346 23.24 9.82 -19.51
N VAL A 347 23.72 8.60 -19.79
CA VAL A 347 25.16 8.28 -19.86
C VAL A 347 25.60 8.56 -21.30
#